data_bce59d83b2eb76ed863c8f2c527006e8
#
_entry.id   bce59d83b2eb76ed863c8f2c527006e8
#
_cell.length_a   1.000
_cell.length_b   1.000
_cell.length_c   1.000
_cell.angle_alpha   90.00
_cell.angle_beta   90.00
_cell.angle_gamma   90.00
#
_symmetry.space_group_name_H-M   'P 1'
#
loop_
_entity.id
_entity.type
_entity.pdbx_description
1 polymer ?
#
loop_
_entity_poly.entity_id
_entity_poly.type
_entity_poly.pdbx_seq_one_letter_code
_entity_poly.pdbx_strand_id
1 'polypeptide(L)'
;MTNPAWGVGIATLDSSGNTLDVRFRALGLGATPSNAPSTDTAVDTDRDRAVALSPISLEIDTEVAPISAADVYLRLHLLSHRIMKPRTINLDGAFGLLQNVAWTSRGPVAIEALESVSWNLARRGEHLVVHGVDKFPRMTDYVVPSGVRIADAGRVRLGAHLASGTTVMHEGFCNFNAGTLGTSMVEGRISAGVIVGDGSDIGGGASIMGTLSGGGKEVVTIGERCLLGANSGIGISLGDDCIVEAGLYVTGGSVVIDPSGNIVKAKLLSGHNNLLFRRNSLTGAIEVIARTGSWGGLNADLHKN
;
A
#
# COMPACT_ATOMS: atom_id res chain seq x y z
N MET A 1 6.27 1.26 26.16
CA MET A 1 5.31 2.39 26.18
C MET A 1 4.20 2.00 25.22
N THR A 2 2.96 2.08 25.62
CA THR A 2 1.81 1.83 24.74
C THR A 2 1.67 3.00 23.75
N ASN A 3 1.39 2.69 22.51
CA ASN A 3 1.10 3.70 21.48
C ASN A 3 -0.37 3.55 21.05
N PRO A 4 -1.32 4.08 21.87
CA PRO A 4 -2.74 3.85 21.67
C PRO A 4 -3.26 4.58 20.44
N ALA A 5 -4.26 4.00 19.80
CA ALA A 5 -5.05 4.62 18.75
C ALA A 5 -6.52 4.21 18.91
N TRP A 6 -7.41 5.04 18.43
CA TRP A 6 -8.84 4.86 18.56
C TRP A 6 -9.58 5.05 17.24
N GLY A 7 -10.76 4.46 17.14
CA GLY A 7 -11.65 4.64 16.00
C GLY A 7 -13.11 4.42 16.37
N VAL A 8 -13.97 5.27 15.79
CA VAL A 8 -15.43 5.22 15.93
C VAL A 8 -16.04 5.13 14.54
N GLY A 9 -16.90 4.15 14.30
CA GLY A 9 -17.43 3.89 12.97
C GLY A 9 -18.54 2.87 12.91
N ILE A 10 -18.66 2.22 11.76
CA ILE A 10 -19.65 1.17 11.47
C ILE A 10 -18.92 -0.04 10.91
N ALA A 11 -19.17 -1.20 11.50
CA ALA A 11 -18.77 -2.50 10.98
C ALA A 11 -19.88 -3.09 10.12
N THR A 12 -19.52 -3.68 8.99
CA THR A 12 -20.42 -4.52 8.18
C THR A 12 -20.18 -5.97 8.59
N LEU A 13 -21.24 -6.65 9.00
CA LEU A 13 -21.21 -8.03 9.47
C LEU A 13 -21.96 -8.95 8.51
N ASP A 14 -21.42 -10.12 8.24
CA ASP A 14 -22.14 -11.18 7.53
C ASP A 14 -23.23 -11.83 8.40
N SER A 15 -23.98 -12.77 7.83
CA SER A 15 -25.05 -13.49 8.53
C SER A 15 -24.57 -14.33 9.73
N SER A 16 -23.27 -14.62 9.83
CA SER A 16 -22.65 -15.35 10.92
C SER A 16 -22.04 -14.41 11.98
N GLY A 17 -22.12 -13.08 11.76
CA GLY A 17 -21.56 -12.08 12.67
C GLY A 17 -20.07 -11.78 12.44
N ASN A 18 -19.46 -12.30 11.38
CA ASN A 18 -18.07 -11.98 11.05
C ASN A 18 -17.97 -10.61 10.40
N THR A 19 -16.94 -9.85 10.76
CA THR A 19 -16.68 -8.54 10.19
C THR A 19 -16.16 -8.65 8.76
N LEU A 20 -16.90 -8.09 7.81
CA LEU A 20 -16.50 -7.95 6.40
C LEU A 20 -15.61 -6.72 6.21
N ASP A 21 -16.02 -5.58 6.75
CA ASP A 21 -15.26 -4.33 6.77
C ASP A 21 -15.60 -3.46 7.97
N VAL A 22 -14.80 -2.40 8.16
CA VAL A 22 -15.15 -1.30 9.07
C VAL A 22 -14.87 0.04 8.37
N ARG A 23 -15.85 0.92 8.41
CA ARG A 23 -15.71 2.30 7.98
C ARG A 23 -15.65 3.21 9.19
N PHE A 24 -14.54 3.87 9.43
CA PHE A 24 -14.36 4.81 10.53
C PHE A 24 -14.79 6.22 10.13
N ARG A 25 -15.67 6.83 10.94
CA ARG A 25 -16.09 8.23 10.83
C ARG A 25 -15.08 9.17 11.49
N ALA A 26 -14.49 8.70 12.60
CA ALA A 26 -13.47 9.42 13.33
C ALA A 26 -12.43 8.42 13.85
N LEU A 27 -11.18 8.82 13.84
CA LEU A 27 -10.05 8.00 14.30
C LEU A 27 -8.85 8.90 14.64
N GLY A 28 -7.94 8.40 15.45
CA GLY A 28 -6.75 9.15 15.84
C GLY A 28 -5.80 8.36 16.72
N LEU A 29 -4.71 9.00 17.11
CA LEU A 29 -3.76 8.50 18.10
C LEU A 29 -4.15 8.96 19.50
N GLY A 30 -3.70 8.24 20.51
CA GLY A 30 -4.04 8.47 21.91
C GLY A 30 -5.31 7.76 22.35
N ALA A 31 -5.83 8.13 23.53
CA ALA A 31 -7.11 7.67 24.03
C ALA A 31 -8.26 8.33 23.26
N THR A 32 -9.41 7.69 23.21
CA THR A 32 -10.63 8.23 22.60
C THR A 32 -11.00 9.55 23.29
N PRO A 33 -11.08 10.68 22.58
CA PRO A 33 -11.44 11.95 23.20
C PRO A 33 -12.93 11.95 23.62
N SER A 34 -13.23 12.66 24.70
CA SER A 34 -14.60 12.74 25.25
C SER A 34 -15.63 13.33 24.30
N ASN A 35 -15.21 14.09 23.29
CA ASN A 35 -16.03 14.66 22.23
C ASN A 35 -16.00 13.83 20.93
N ALA A 36 -15.52 12.59 20.96
CA ALA A 36 -15.61 11.69 19.82
C ALA A 36 -17.08 11.53 19.40
N PRO A 37 -17.37 11.39 18.10
CA PRO A 37 -18.73 11.18 17.63
C PRO A 37 -19.34 9.96 18.33
N SER A 38 -20.61 10.11 18.76
CA SER A 38 -21.36 8.98 19.31
C SER A 38 -21.62 7.92 18.25
N THR A 39 -21.66 6.67 18.68
CA THR A 39 -22.12 5.51 17.90
C THR A 39 -23.61 5.22 18.12
N ASP A 40 -24.40 6.16 18.62
CA ASP A 40 -25.81 5.98 19.01
C ASP A 40 -26.77 5.55 17.90
N THR A 41 -26.25 5.01 16.82
CA THR A 41 -27.05 4.36 15.79
C THR A 41 -27.32 2.92 16.18
N ALA A 42 -28.60 2.52 16.16
CA ALA A 42 -28.97 1.11 16.31
C ALA A 42 -28.33 0.25 15.22
N VAL A 43 -28.13 -1.03 15.50
CA VAL A 43 -27.79 -2.02 14.46
C VAL A 43 -28.87 -1.98 13.38
N ASP A 44 -28.46 -1.78 12.15
CA ASP A 44 -29.34 -1.78 10.98
C ASP A 44 -29.07 -3.02 10.13
N THR A 45 -30.04 -3.41 9.33
CA THR A 45 -29.94 -4.58 8.44
C THR A 45 -30.07 -4.13 7.00
N ASP A 46 -29.03 -4.33 6.22
CA ASP A 46 -29.08 -4.18 4.77
C ASP A 46 -29.46 -5.53 4.13
N ARG A 47 -30.76 -5.68 3.88
CA ARG A 47 -31.32 -6.91 3.29
C ARG A 47 -30.84 -7.13 1.85
N ASP A 48 -30.51 -6.08 1.13
CA ASP A 48 -30.07 -6.17 -0.26
C ASP A 48 -28.69 -6.80 -0.37
N ARG A 49 -27.83 -6.58 0.62
CA ARG A 49 -26.50 -7.18 0.71
C ARG A 49 -26.44 -8.41 1.64
N ALA A 50 -27.52 -8.71 2.33
CA ALA A 50 -27.57 -9.76 3.38
C ALA A 50 -26.52 -9.51 4.49
N VAL A 51 -26.42 -8.27 4.98
CA VAL A 51 -25.47 -7.86 6.02
C VAL A 51 -26.15 -7.08 7.13
N ALA A 52 -25.55 -7.06 8.31
CA ALA A 52 -25.88 -6.17 9.41
C ALA A 52 -24.84 -5.04 9.51
N LEU A 53 -25.29 -3.83 9.82
CA LEU A 53 -24.47 -2.66 10.08
C LEU A 53 -24.44 -2.40 11.58
N SER A 54 -23.30 -2.57 12.22
CA SER A 54 -23.15 -2.45 13.66
C SER A 54 -22.25 -1.27 14.03
N PRO A 55 -22.71 -0.36 14.92
CA PRO A 55 -21.81 0.67 15.46
C PRO A 55 -20.64 0.05 16.17
N ILE A 56 -19.46 0.64 16.01
CA ILE A 56 -18.23 0.21 16.64
C ILE A 56 -17.43 1.37 17.20
N SER A 57 -16.91 1.20 18.40
CA SER A 57 -15.88 2.04 18.98
C SER A 57 -14.81 1.11 19.56
N LEU A 58 -13.56 1.34 19.18
CA LEU A 58 -12.45 0.56 19.70
C LEU A 58 -11.20 1.40 19.94
N GLU A 59 -10.42 0.95 20.90
CA GLU A 59 -9.06 1.41 21.17
C GLU A 59 -8.10 0.23 20.97
N ILE A 60 -6.94 0.51 20.39
CA ILE A 60 -5.91 -0.48 20.10
C ILE A 60 -4.56 0.04 20.60
N ASP A 61 -3.62 -0.87 20.82
CA ASP A 61 -2.19 -0.56 20.92
C ASP A 61 -1.54 -0.85 19.56
N THR A 62 -0.97 0.16 18.90
CA THR A 62 -0.41 0.01 17.56
C THR A 62 0.89 -0.80 17.53
N GLU A 63 1.55 -1.02 18.67
CA GLU A 63 2.78 -1.81 18.78
C GLU A 63 2.49 -3.33 18.94
N VAL A 64 1.31 -3.69 19.44
CA VAL A 64 0.89 -5.08 19.61
C VAL A 64 0.21 -5.59 18.35
N ALA A 65 0.33 -6.87 18.04
CA ALA A 65 -0.33 -7.50 16.91
C ALA A 65 -1.86 -7.32 16.98
N PRO A 66 -2.57 -7.12 15.85
CA PRO A 66 -4.02 -7.00 15.85
C PRO A 66 -4.69 -8.29 16.32
N ILE A 67 -5.85 -8.15 16.97
CA ILE A 67 -6.60 -9.28 17.55
C ILE A 67 -7.94 -9.56 16.87
N SER A 68 -8.37 -8.68 15.96
CA SER A 68 -9.64 -8.82 15.24
C SER A 68 -9.59 -8.15 13.88
N ALA A 69 -10.54 -8.46 12.99
CA ALA A 69 -10.69 -7.77 11.70
C ALA A 69 -10.89 -6.26 11.89
N ALA A 70 -11.70 -5.85 12.88
CA ALA A 70 -11.95 -4.44 13.16
C ALA A 70 -10.66 -3.69 13.59
N ASP A 71 -9.82 -4.34 14.39
CA ASP A 71 -8.49 -3.82 14.77
C ASP A 71 -7.61 -3.65 13.51
N VAL A 72 -7.56 -4.66 12.64
CA VAL A 72 -6.82 -4.56 11.36
C VAL A 72 -7.33 -3.37 10.54
N TYR A 73 -8.66 -3.22 10.38
CA TYR A 73 -9.23 -2.11 9.62
C TYR A 73 -8.83 -0.74 10.20
N LEU A 74 -8.80 -0.58 11.54
CA LEU A 74 -8.35 0.68 12.14
C LEU A 74 -6.90 0.98 11.75
N ARG A 75 -6.01 -0.01 11.82
CA ARG A 75 -4.59 0.15 11.41
C ARG A 75 -4.46 0.54 9.94
N LEU A 76 -5.22 -0.10 9.05
CA LEU A 76 -5.22 0.23 7.62
C LEU A 76 -5.70 1.67 7.38
N HIS A 77 -6.73 2.10 8.08
CA HIS A 77 -7.23 3.48 8.02
C HIS A 77 -6.20 4.49 8.53
N LEU A 78 -5.52 4.23 9.66
CA LEU A 78 -4.46 5.10 10.20
C LEU A 78 -3.33 5.34 9.17
N LEU A 79 -2.95 4.31 8.44
CA LEU A 79 -1.97 4.41 7.35
C LEU A 79 -2.51 5.24 6.18
N SER A 80 -3.70 4.94 5.69
CA SER A 80 -4.29 5.62 4.52
C SER A 80 -4.66 7.08 4.80
N HIS A 81 -5.03 7.41 6.03
CA HIS A 81 -5.21 8.79 6.49
C HIS A 81 -3.89 9.53 6.76
N ARG A 82 -2.73 8.87 6.56
CA ARG A 82 -1.41 9.45 6.82
C ARG A 82 -1.15 9.84 8.28
N ILE A 83 -1.92 9.28 9.22
CA ILE A 83 -1.72 9.47 10.67
C ILE A 83 -0.52 8.67 11.14
N MET A 84 -0.30 7.49 10.54
CA MET A 84 0.89 6.67 10.75
C MET A 84 1.61 6.39 9.44
N LYS A 85 2.93 6.22 9.52
CA LYS A 85 3.76 5.85 8.37
C LYS A 85 3.82 4.34 8.21
N PRO A 86 4.11 3.80 7.01
CA PRO A 86 4.37 2.38 6.83
C PRO A 86 5.47 1.89 7.79
N ARG A 87 5.32 0.67 8.28
CA ARG A 87 6.24 0.00 9.23
C ARG A 87 6.31 0.60 10.63
N THR A 88 5.50 1.61 10.96
CA THR A 88 5.42 2.15 12.34
C THR A 88 4.23 1.62 13.11
N ILE A 89 3.49 0.66 12.54
CA ILE A 89 2.32 0.00 13.13
C ILE A 89 2.47 -1.51 12.96
N ASN A 90 2.16 -2.27 14.00
CA ASN A 90 2.24 -3.73 13.93
C ASN A 90 1.04 -4.29 13.13
N LEU A 91 1.30 -5.12 12.12
CA LEU A 91 0.30 -5.82 11.30
C LEU A 91 0.54 -7.33 11.27
N ASP A 92 1.32 -7.85 12.21
CA ASP A 92 1.60 -9.29 12.30
C ASP A 92 0.30 -10.07 12.49
N GLY A 93 0.10 -11.10 11.67
CA GLY A 93 -1.12 -11.90 11.70
C GLY A 93 -2.36 -11.29 11.05
N ALA A 94 -2.33 -10.03 10.61
CA ALA A 94 -3.47 -9.35 9.99
C ALA A 94 -4.13 -10.15 8.85
N PHE A 95 -3.33 -10.85 8.04
CA PHE A 95 -3.80 -11.66 6.92
C PHE A 95 -4.72 -12.82 7.37
N GLY A 96 -4.47 -13.37 8.55
CA GLY A 96 -5.28 -14.45 9.15
C GLY A 96 -6.59 -13.97 9.76
N LEU A 97 -6.67 -12.69 10.14
CA LEU A 97 -7.87 -12.08 10.74
C LEU A 97 -8.88 -11.57 9.69
N LEU A 98 -8.42 -11.33 8.47
CA LEU A 98 -9.28 -10.88 7.37
C LEU A 98 -9.76 -12.08 6.56
N GLN A 99 -11.03 -12.07 6.17
CA GLN A 99 -11.61 -13.01 5.22
C GLN A 99 -11.63 -12.43 3.80
N ASN A 100 -11.80 -13.28 2.79
CA ASN A 100 -12.09 -12.82 1.44
C ASN A 100 -13.50 -12.24 1.38
N VAL A 101 -13.63 -11.07 0.76
CA VAL A 101 -14.89 -10.33 0.62
C VAL A 101 -15.10 -9.99 -0.85
N ALA A 102 -16.32 -10.10 -1.32
CA ALA A 102 -16.72 -9.55 -2.62
C ALA A 102 -16.95 -8.03 -2.46
N TRP A 103 -16.04 -7.25 -3.03
CA TRP A 103 -16.12 -5.78 -3.07
C TRP A 103 -17.01 -5.37 -4.23
N THR A 104 -18.19 -4.85 -3.92
CA THR A 104 -19.22 -4.58 -4.93
C THR A 104 -19.56 -3.10 -5.03
N SER A 105 -20.31 -2.73 -6.07
CA SER A 105 -20.84 -1.37 -6.25
C SER A 105 -21.80 -0.93 -5.13
N ARG A 106 -22.25 -1.86 -4.28
CA ARG A 106 -23.11 -1.59 -3.12
C ARG A 106 -22.39 -1.72 -1.77
N GLY A 107 -21.08 -2.00 -1.79
CA GLY A 107 -20.26 -2.28 -0.61
C GLY A 107 -19.88 -3.76 -0.47
N PRO A 108 -19.35 -4.17 0.67
CA PRO A 108 -18.91 -5.54 0.90
C PRO A 108 -20.09 -6.51 0.97
N VAL A 109 -19.89 -7.69 0.38
CA VAL A 109 -20.82 -8.83 0.42
C VAL A 109 -20.01 -10.08 0.76
N ALA A 110 -20.51 -10.92 1.66
CA ALA A 110 -19.91 -12.21 1.92
C ALA A 110 -19.95 -13.09 0.66
N ILE A 111 -18.87 -13.85 0.41
CA ILE A 111 -18.77 -14.65 -0.82
C ILE A 111 -19.93 -15.67 -0.90
N GLU A 112 -20.29 -16.26 0.23
CA GLU A 112 -21.35 -17.25 0.35
C GLU A 112 -22.74 -16.67 0.03
N ALA A 113 -22.93 -15.34 0.23
CA ALA A 113 -24.18 -14.65 -0.05
C ALA A 113 -24.21 -14.05 -1.47
N LEU A 114 -23.08 -13.97 -2.17
CA LEU A 114 -22.93 -13.19 -3.41
C LEU A 114 -23.92 -13.62 -4.51
N GLU A 115 -24.09 -14.92 -4.71
CA GLU A 115 -25.00 -15.44 -5.73
C GLU A 115 -26.45 -15.03 -5.46
N SER A 116 -26.93 -15.21 -4.22
CA SER A 116 -28.29 -14.88 -3.83
C SER A 116 -28.55 -13.36 -3.85
N VAL A 117 -27.58 -12.56 -3.43
CA VAL A 117 -27.63 -11.09 -3.49
C VAL A 117 -27.71 -10.63 -4.96
N SER A 118 -26.84 -11.14 -5.82
CA SER A 118 -26.82 -10.81 -7.25
C SER A 118 -28.14 -11.20 -7.93
N TRP A 119 -28.66 -12.38 -7.64
CA TRP A 119 -29.92 -12.87 -8.19
C TRP A 119 -31.11 -12.02 -7.75
N ASN A 120 -31.19 -11.68 -6.46
CA ASN A 120 -32.29 -10.86 -5.92
C ASN A 120 -32.31 -9.44 -6.51
N LEU A 121 -31.14 -8.84 -6.74
CA LEU A 121 -31.02 -7.56 -7.43
C LEU A 121 -31.43 -7.66 -8.90
N ALA A 122 -30.94 -8.69 -9.63
CA ALA A 122 -31.29 -8.91 -11.03
C ALA A 122 -32.80 -9.08 -11.26
N ARG A 123 -33.50 -9.77 -10.36
CA ARG A 123 -34.98 -9.92 -10.41
C ARG A 123 -35.73 -8.59 -10.30
N ARG A 124 -35.11 -7.55 -9.77
CA ARG A 124 -35.65 -6.19 -9.68
C ARG A 124 -35.16 -5.29 -10.83
N GLY A 125 -34.40 -5.83 -11.77
CA GLY A 125 -33.79 -5.08 -12.87
C GLY A 125 -32.58 -4.27 -12.45
N GLU A 126 -31.97 -4.57 -11.27
CA GLU A 126 -30.80 -3.91 -10.76
C GLU A 126 -29.54 -4.74 -11.08
N HIS A 127 -28.41 -4.06 -11.29
CA HIS A 127 -27.13 -4.71 -11.59
C HIS A 127 -26.16 -4.57 -10.44
N LEU A 128 -25.55 -5.69 -10.02
CA LEU A 128 -24.48 -5.71 -9.05
C LEU A 128 -23.12 -5.84 -9.78
N VAL A 129 -22.27 -4.83 -9.66
CA VAL A 129 -20.90 -4.92 -10.16
C VAL A 129 -19.99 -5.44 -9.05
N VAL A 130 -19.23 -6.50 -9.31
CA VAL A 130 -18.18 -7.00 -8.44
C VAL A 130 -16.85 -6.41 -8.93
N HIS A 131 -16.25 -5.54 -8.12
CA HIS A 131 -14.98 -4.89 -8.43
C HIS A 131 -13.76 -5.78 -8.13
N GLY A 132 -13.93 -6.75 -7.25
CA GLY A 132 -12.88 -7.71 -6.88
C GLY A 132 -13.30 -8.60 -5.73
N VAL A 133 -12.53 -9.65 -5.53
CA VAL A 133 -12.66 -10.58 -4.39
C VAL A 133 -11.28 -10.65 -3.73
N ASP A 134 -11.14 -10.08 -2.54
CA ASP A 134 -9.86 -9.98 -1.84
C ASP A 134 -10.09 -9.72 -0.34
N LYS A 135 -9.08 -9.94 0.46
CA LYS A 135 -9.04 -9.57 1.89
C LYS A 135 -8.93 -8.05 2.10
N PHE A 136 -8.30 -7.33 1.16
CA PHE A 136 -8.07 -5.89 1.26
C PHE A 136 -8.92 -5.13 0.24
N PRO A 137 -9.74 -4.17 0.68
CA PRO A 137 -10.48 -3.30 -0.23
C PRO A 137 -9.58 -2.27 -0.91
N ARG A 138 -10.15 -1.61 -1.93
CA ARG A 138 -9.55 -0.42 -2.54
C ARG A 138 -9.53 0.74 -1.53
N MET A 139 -8.42 1.48 -1.49
CA MET A 139 -8.30 2.65 -0.61
C MET A 139 -9.43 3.66 -0.84
N THR A 140 -9.70 3.98 -2.10
CA THR A 140 -10.64 5.05 -2.47
C THR A 140 -12.09 4.79 -2.09
N ASP A 141 -12.45 3.56 -1.74
CA ASP A 141 -13.78 3.25 -1.20
C ASP A 141 -13.95 3.76 0.24
N TYR A 142 -12.85 4.09 0.93
CA TYR A 142 -12.80 4.50 2.34
C TYR A 142 -12.12 5.84 2.54
N VAL A 143 -10.98 6.05 1.89
CA VAL A 143 -10.12 7.21 2.07
C VAL A 143 -9.72 7.74 0.71
N VAL A 144 -9.98 9.02 0.46
CA VAL A 144 -9.48 9.76 -0.70
C VAL A 144 -8.52 10.83 -0.17
N PRO A 145 -7.20 10.55 -0.15
CA PRO A 145 -6.23 11.48 0.40
C PRO A 145 -6.11 12.74 -0.47
N SER A 146 -6.01 13.90 0.16
CA SER A 146 -5.82 15.18 -0.53
C SER A 146 -4.44 15.26 -1.21
N GLY A 147 -4.38 15.93 -2.37
CA GLY A 147 -3.12 16.16 -3.11
C GLY A 147 -2.54 14.89 -3.75
N VAL A 148 -3.36 13.88 -4.03
CA VAL A 148 -2.96 12.60 -4.64
C VAL A 148 -3.80 12.34 -5.89
N ARG A 149 -3.17 11.80 -6.93
CA ARG A 149 -3.86 11.25 -8.10
C ARG A 149 -3.78 9.72 -8.07
N ILE A 150 -4.91 9.07 -8.29
CA ILE A 150 -5.02 7.61 -8.44
C ILE A 150 -5.82 7.35 -9.71
N ALA A 151 -5.14 6.90 -10.77
CA ALA A 151 -5.77 6.72 -12.09
C ALA A 151 -6.70 5.49 -12.12
N ASP A 152 -6.37 4.44 -11.36
CA ASP A 152 -7.20 3.24 -11.20
C ASP A 152 -7.33 2.90 -9.70
N ALA A 153 -8.56 2.97 -9.21
CA ALA A 153 -8.88 2.66 -7.81
C ALA A 153 -8.48 1.23 -7.39
N GLY A 154 -8.54 0.26 -8.29
CA GLY A 154 -8.17 -1.14 -8.05
C GLY A 154 -6.68 -1.36 -7.80
N ARG A 155 -5.86 -0.34 -8.07
CA ARG A 155 -4.40 -0.42 -7.94
C ARG A 155 -3.85 0.03 -6.59
N VAL A 156 -4.69 0.56 -5.70
CA VAL A 156 -4.24 1.02 -4.38
C VAL A 156 -5.09 0.37 -3.29
N ARG A 157 -4.45 -0.41 -2.45
CA ARG A 157 -5.10 -1.08 -1.31
C ARG A 157 -5.31 -0.12 -0.15
N LEU A 158 -6.40 -0.29 0.59
CA LEU A 158 -6.54 0.33 1.92
C LEU A 158 -5.35 -0.09 2.79
N GLY A 159 -4.77 0.83 3.52
CA GLY A 159 -3.50 0.65 4.24
C GLY A 159 -2.27 1.11 3.46
N ALA A 160 -2.41 1.55 2.21
CA ALA A 160 -1.36 2.29 1.53
C ALA A 160 -1.25 3.72 2.08
N HIS A 161 -0.03 4.23 2.20
CA HIS A 161 0.29 5.60 2.64
C HIS A 161 0.78 6.39 1.43
N LEU A 162 -0.05 7.28 0.91
CA LEU A 162 0.31 8.11 -0.23
C LEU A 162 0.47 9.56 0.23
N ALA A 163 1.69 10.08 0.24
CA ALA A 163 1.96 11.48 0.56
C ALA A 163 1.37 12.42 -0.49
N SER A 164 1.14 13.69 -0.11
CA SER A 164 0.73 14.73 -1.05
C SER A 164 1.77 14.87 -2.18
N GLY A 165 1.32 15.08 -3.41
CA GLY A 165 2.17 15.11 -4.61
C GLY A 165 2.36 13.74 -5.27
N THR A 166 1.88 12.65 -4.66
CA THR A 166 1.95 11.31 -5.28
C THR A 166 0.94 11.17 -6.41
N THR A 167 1.40 10.62 -7.52
CA THR A 167 0.56 10.17 -8.63
C THR A 167 0.75 8.68 -8.84
N VAL A 168 -0.33 7.89 -8.64
CA VAL A 168 -0.37 6.48 -9.03
C VAL A 168 -1.04 6.39 -10.39
N MET A 169 -0.25 6.05 -11.40
CA MET A 169 -0.70 5.92 -12.78
C MET A 169 -1.45 4.60 -12.99
N HIS A 170 -2.03 4.41 -14.17
CA HIS A 170 -2.92 3.29 -14.50
C HIS A 170 -2.30 1.91 -14.24
N GLU A 171 -1.02 1.74 -14.53
CA GLU A 171 -0.26 0.50 -14.30
C GLU A 171 0.42 0.44 -12.93
N GLY A 172 0.45 1.57 -12.19
CA GLY A 172 1.02 1.64 -10.86
C GLY A 172 0.26 0.78 -9.86
N PHE A 173 0.95 0.30 -8.83
CA PHE A 173 0.33 -0.45 -7.74
C PHE A 173 0.98 -0.10 -6.41
N CYS A 174 0.15 0.12 -5.37
CA CYS A 174 0.62 0.30 -4.00
C CYS A 174 -0.12 -0.63 -3.04
N ASN A 175 0.66 -1.46 -2.35
CA ASN A 175 0.13 -2.40 -1.38
C ASN A 175 -0.13 -1.74 -0.02
N PHE A 176 -0.81 -2.46 0.90
CA PHE A 176 -0.96 -2.02 2.30
C PHE A 176 0.40 -1.98 3.02
N ASN A 177 0.49 -1.19 4.08
CA ASN A 177 1.71 -0.96 4.86
C ASN A 177 2.91 -0.52 4.00
N ALA A 178 2.65 0.12 2.87
CA ALA A 178 3.63 0.57 1.89
C ALA A 178 3.25 1.95 1.39
N GLY A 179 4.13 2.63 0.67
CA GLY A 179 3.77 3.88 0.02
C GLY A 179 4.90 4.86 -0.14
N THR A 180 4.50 6.12 -0.36
CA THR A 180 5.39 7.24 -0.64
C THR A 180 5.44 8.20 0.55
N LEU A 181 6.59 8.81 0.80
CA LEU A 181 6.77 9.81 1.87
C LEU A 181 6.84 11.25 1.36
N GLY A 182 6.71 11.45 0.04
CA GLY A 182 6.69 12.76 -0.62
C GLY A 182 6.15 12.64 -2.04
N THR A 183 6.48 13.63 -2.87
CA THR A 183 6.12 13.65 -4.30
C THR A 183 6.70 12.45 -5.01
N SER A 184 5.90 11.72 -5.76
CA SER A 184 6.34 10.51 -6.46
C SER A 184 5.45 10.18 -7.65
N MET A 185 6.06 9.73 -8.73
CA MET A 185 5.37 9.08 -9.83
C MET A 185 5.44 7.57 -9.64
N VAL A 186 4.29 6.91 -9.59
CA VAL A 186 4.19 5.46 -9.37
C VAL A 186 3.50 4.83 -10.58
N GLU A 187 4.29 4.29 -11.49
CA GLU A 187 3.84 3.52 -12.66
C GLU A 187 4.21 2.03 -12.53
N GLY A 188 5.02 1.70 -11.54
CA GLY A 188 5.42 0.33 -11.18
C GLY A 188 4.76 -0.14 -9.89
N ARG A 189 5.25 -1.25 -9.34
CA ARG A 189 4.70 -1.91 -8.15
C ARG A 189 5.49 -1.58 -6.89
N ILE A 190 4.79 -1.08 -5.86
CA ILE A 190 5.28 -0.92 -4.50
C ILE A 190 4.72 -2.06 -3.66
N SER A 191 5.57 -3.02 -3.31
CA SER A 191 5.19 -4.20 -2.51
C SER A 191 4.92 -3.83 -1.04
N ALA A 192 4.23 -4.70 -0.31
CA ALA A 192 3.94 -4.50 1.12
C ALA A 192 5.24 -4.22 1.92
N GLY A 193 5.19 -3.25 2.80
CA GLY A 193 6.30 -2.80 3.63
C GLY A 193 7.28 -1.84 2.95
N VAL A 194 7.24 -1.70 1.63
CA VAL A 194 8.17 -0.83 0.88
C VAL A 194 7.83 0.64 1.08
N ILE A 195 8.85 1.43 1.37
CA ILE A 195 8.76 2.89 1.47
C ILE A 195 9.54 3.50 0.31
N VAL A 196 8.95 4.51 -0.32
CA VAL A 196 9.56 5.31 -1.40
C VAL A 196 9.72 6.74 -0.91
N GLY A 197 10.95 7.25 -0.95
CA GLY A 197 11.31 8.63 -0.56
C GLY A 197 10.82 9.68 -1.54
N ASP A 198 10.89 10.94 -1.09
CA ASP A 198 10.44 12.11 -1.85
C ASP A 198 11.20 12.26 -3.19
N GLY A 199 10.51 12.70 -4.22
CA GLY A 199 11.10 12.95 -5.54
C GLY A 199 11.50 11.69 -6.32
N SER A 200 11.07 10.50 -5.87
CA SER A 200 11.43 9.24 -6.52
C SER A 200 10.38 8.79 -7.53
N ASP A 201 10.83 8.25 -8.66
CA ASP A 201 10.04 7.79 -9.79
C ASP A 201 10.13 6.27 -9.94
N ILE A 202 8.98 5.60 -9.92
CA ILE A 202 8.85 4.16 -10.11
C ILE A 202 8.28 3.91 -11.50
N GLY A 203 9.15 3.78 -12.48
CA GLY A 203 8.80 3.70 -13.91
C GLY A 203 7.86 2.54 -14.25
N GLY A 204 7.22 2.67 -15.41
CA GLY A 204 6.19 1.73 -15.89
C GLY A 204 6.63 0.27 -15.86
N GLY A 205 5.88 -0.57 -15.16
CA GLY A 205 6.20 -2.00 -14.99
C GLY A 205 7.39 -2.30 -14.06
N ALA A 206 8.04 -1.30 -13.48
CA ALA A 206 9.10 -1.52 -12.48
C ALA A 206 8.55 -2.27 -11.26
N SER A 207 9.39 -3.09 -10.62
CA SER A 207 8.99 -3.95 -9.52
C SER A 207 9.95 -3.85 -8.34
N ILE A 208 9.42 -3.44 -7.18
CA ILE A 208 10.19 -3.41 -5.94
C ILE A 208 9.80 -4.63 -5.11
N MET A 209 10.77 -5.47 -4.76
CA MET A 209 10.55 -6.60 -3.85
C MET A 209 10.28 -6.10 -2.43
N GLY A 210 9.38 -6.77 -1.69
CA GLY A 210 9.05 -6.38 -0.32
C GLY A 210 10.21 -6.56 0.64
N THR A 211 11.02 -7.62 0.46
CA THR A 211 12.18 -7.91 1.30
C THR A 211 13.43 -8.15 0.47
N LEU A 212 14.59 -7.99 1.10
CA LEU A 212 15.89 -8.30 0.50
C LEU A 212 15.85 -9.70 -0.13
N SER A 213 16.11 -9.78 -1.42
CA SER A 213 16.09 -11.05 -2.14
C SER A 213 17.22 -11.98 -1.65
N GLY A 214 16.89 -13.26 -1.50
CA GLY A 214 17.82 -14.26 -0.98
C GLY A 214 17.58 -14.66 0.48
N GLY A 215 16.38 -14.41 1.03
CA GLY A 215 15.93 -14.87 2.35
C GLY A 215 16.20 -13.91 3.50
N GLY A 216 16.49 -12.64 3.21
CA GLY A 216 16.62 -11.60 4.22
C GLY A 216 15.26 -11.17 4.78
N LYS A 217 15.21 -10.80 6.07
CA LYS A 217 14.04 -10.19 6.72
C LYS A 217 14.02 -8.67 6.55
N GLU A 218 15.07 -8.10 5.99
CA GLU A 218 15.19 -6.66 5.76
C GLU A 218 14.20 -6.21 4.66
N VAL A 219 13.38 -5.24 4.98
CA VAL A 219 12.40 -4.67 4.05
C VAL A 219 13.09 -3.66 3.13
N VAL A 220 12.85 -3.78 1.82
CA VAL A 220 13.42 -2.89 0.81
C VAL A 220 12.86 -1.48 0.98
N THR A 221 13.76 -0.49 0.89
CA THR A 221 13.43 0.94 0.92
C THR A 221 14.06 1.60 -0.30
N ILE A 222 13.34 2.54 -0.91
CA ILE A 222 13.85 3.42 -1.96
C ILE A 222 14.03 4.81 -1.33
N GLY A 223 15.24 5.35 -1.43
CA GLY A 223 15.57 6.68 -0.95
C GLY A 223 14.87 7.80 -1.72
N GLU A 224 15.36 9.02 -1.52
CA GLU A 224 14.83 10.20 -2.20
C GLU A 224 15.46 10.38 -3.59
N ARG A 225 14.74 11.01 -4.52
CA ARG A 225 15.22 11.37 -5.87
C ARG A 225 15.78 10.19 -6.67
N CYS A 226 15.23 9.00 -6.43
CA CYS A 226 15.58 7.80 -7.17
C CYS A 226 14.75 7.66 -8.45
N LEU A 227 15.33 6.99 -9.44
CA LEU A 227 14.63 6.58 -10.66
C LEU A 227 14.76 5.07 -10.86
N LEU A 228 13.64 4.37 -10.86
CA LEU A 228 13.55 3.00 -11.35
C LEU A 228 13.05 3.07 -12.81
N GLY A 229 13.92 2.78 -13.75
CA GLY A 229 13.56 2.78 -15.18
C GLY A 229 12.47 1.76 -15.49
N ALA A 230 11.75 1.98 -16.59
CA ALA A 230 10.64 1.11 -17.00
C ALA A 230 11.06 -0.37 -17.05
N ASN A 231 10.20 -1.26 -16.54
CA ASN A 231 10.44 -2.72 -16.44
C ASN A 231 11.73 -3.11 -15.69
N SER A 232 12.27 -2.21 -14.86
CA SER A 232 13.36 -2.58 -13.95
C SER A 232 12.83 -3.33 -12.73
N GLY A 233 13.72 -3.99 -12.00
CA GLY A 233 13.37 -4.65 -10.76
C GLY A 233 14.47 -4.50 -9.71
N ILE A 234 14.08 -4.31 -8.46
CA ILE A 234 15.01 -4.14 -7.37
C ILE A 234 14.65 -5.01 -6.17
N GLY A 235 15.63 -5.74 -5.65
CA GLY A 235 15.54 -6.59 -4.48
C GLY A 235 16.59 -6.28 -3.43
N ILE A 236 17.13 -5.06 -3.46
CA ILE A 236 17.98 -4.44 -2.43
C ILE A 236 17.44 -3.05 -2.15
N SER A 237 17.76 -2.47 -1.00
CA SER A 237 17.43 -1.07 -0.73
C SER A 237 18.30 -0.14 -1.58
N LEU A 238 17.74 0.98 -2.00
CA LEU A 238 18.45 2.08 -2.63
C LEU A 238 18.53 3.24 -1.64
N GLY A 239 19.70 3.84 -1.50
CA GLY A 239 19.83 5.15 -0.86
C GLY A 239 19.33 6.26 -1.79
N ASP A 240 19.64 7.50 -1.45
CA ASP A 240 19.22 8.66 -2.22
C ASP A 240 19.93 8.78 -3.56
N ASP A 241 19.29 9.46 -4.51
CA ASP A 241 19.85 9.79 -5.82
C ASP A 241 20.31 8.58 -6.65
N CYS A 242 19.67 7.42 -6.47
CA CYS A 242 19.99 6.20 -7.21
C CYS A 242 19.15 6.07 -8.49
N ILE A 243 19.75 5.44 -9.51
CA ILE A 243 19.05 5.09 -10.76
C ILE A 243 19.25 3.59 -11.03
N VAL A 244 18.17 2.94 -11.46
CA VAL A 244 18.20 1.61 -12.06
C VAL A 244 17.78 1.73 -13.52
N GLU A 245 18.63 1.28 -14.43
CA GLU A 245 18.36 1.32 -15.88
C GLU A 245 17.09 0.54 -16.23
N ALA A 246 16.38 1.01 -17.25
CA ALA A 246 15.19 0.32 -17.77
C ALA A 246 15.52 -1.13 -18.17
N GLY A 247 14.62 -2.05 -17.82
CA GLY A 247 14.77 -3.48 -18.12
C GLY A 247 15.82 -4.21 -17.28
N LEU A 248 16.51 -3.53 -16.36
CA LEU A 248 17.51 -4.15 -15.49
C LEU A 248 16.88 -4.69 -14.22
N TYR A 249 17.12 -5.96 -13.90
CA TYR A 249 16.70 -6.58 -12.65
C TYR A 249 17.92 -6.82 -11.75
N VAL A 250 17.92 -6.20 -10.55
CA VAL A 250 19.01 -6.30 -9.56
C VAL A 250 18.47 -6.92 -8.28
N THR A 251 18.96 -8.11 -7.95
CA THR A 251 18.64 -8.81 -6.70
C THR A 251 19.85 -8.82 -5.77
N GLY A 252 19.68 -9.13 -4.50
CA GLY A 252 20.81 -9.23 -3.56
C GLY A 252 21.89 -10.23 -3.99
N GLY A 253 21.51 -11.25 -4.76
CA GLY A 253 22.45 -12.27 -5.31
C GLY A 253 23.09 -11.87 -6.62
N SER A 254 22.64 -10.82 -7.30
CA SER A 254 23.23 -10.35 -8.57
C SER A 254 24.70 -10.01 -8.39
N VAL A 255 25.53 -10.48 -9.33
CA VAL A 255 26.95 -10.12 -9.37
C VAL A 255 27.07 -8.85 -10.20
N VAL A 256 27.76 -7.85 -9.64
CA VAL A 256 27.92 -6.53 -10.23
C VAL A 256 29.39 -6.09 -10.17
N ILE A 257 29.77 -5.20 -11.06
CA ILE A 257 31.07 -4.49 -10.97
C ILE A 257 30.79 -3.19 -10.20
N ASP A 258 31.39 -3.02 -9.04
CA ASP A 258 31.22 -1.83 -8.18
C ASP A 258 31.93 -0.60 -8.77
N PRO A 259 31.72 0.62 -8.21
CA PRO A 259 32.38 1.83 -8.72
C PRO A 259 33.90 1.81 -8.62
N SER A 260 34.50 0.90 -7.85
CA SER A 260 35.95 0.70 -7.74
C SER A 260 36.48 -0.36 -8.69
N GLY A 261 35.61 -1.00 -9.49
CA GLY A 261 35.98 -2.05 -10.44
C GLY A 261 35.98 -3.45 -9.84
N ASN A 262 35.55 -3.64 -8.60
CA ASN A 262 35.51 -4.97 -7.96
C ASN A 262 34.24 -5.73 -8.36
N ILE A 263 34.36 -7.04 -8.47
CA ILE A 263 33.23 -7.94 -8.70
C ILE A 263 32.65 -8.33 -7.34
N VAL A 264 31.43 -7.85 -7.05
CA VAL A 264 30.75 -8.02 -5.76
C VAL A 264 29.31 -8.46 -5.94
N LYS A 265 28.65 -8.91 -4.85
CA LYS A 265 27.20 -9.12 -4.84
C LYS A 265 26.49 -7.81 -4.56
N ALA A 266 25.41 -7.54 -5.29
CA ALA A 266 24.64 -6.29 -5.17
C ALA A 266 24.10 -6.02 -3.75
N LYS A 267 23.87 -7.05 -2.93
CA LYS A 267 23.50 -6.87 -1.51
C LYS A 267 24.50 -6.02 -0.71
N LEU A 268 25.77 -5.99 -1.10
CA LEU A 268 26.80 -5.17 -0.44
C LEU A 268 26.63 -3.66 -0.75
N LEU A 269 25.85 -3.34 -1.78
CA LEU A 269 25.54 -1.96 -2.17
C LEU A 269 24.14 -1.51 -1.69
N SER A 270 23.45 -2.36 -0.90
CA SER A 270 22.13 -2.04 -0.36
C SER A 270 22.18 -0.78 0.50
N GLY A 271 21.28 0.19 0.22
CA GLY A 271 21.17 1.44 0.97
C GLY A 271 22.23 2.51 0.64
N HIS A 272 23.14 2.25 -0.28
CA HIS A 272 24.12 3.26 -0.69
C HIS A 272 23.49 4.31 -1.60
N ASN A 273 23.96 5.57 -1.45
CA ASN A 273 23.49 6.72 -2.21
C ASN A 273 24.26 6.89 -3.53
N ASN A 274 23.68 7.66 -4.47
CA ASN A 274 24.35 8.14 -5.68
C ASN A 274 24.88 7.02 -6.58
N LEU A 275 24.12 5.95 -6.75
CA LEU A 275 24.52 4.82 -7.59
C LEU A 275 23.63 4.71 -8.85
N LEU A 276 24.27 4.48 -10.00
CA LEU A 276 23.61 4.09 -11.24
C LEU A 276 23.89 2.60 -11.50
N PHE A 277 22.85 1.78 -11.45
CA PHE A 277 22.89 0.38 -11.86
C PHE A 277 22.53 0.29 -13.34
N ARG A 278 23.43 -0.20 -14.16
CA ARG A 278 23.21 -0.36 -15.60
C ARG A 278 23.75 -1.69 -16.13
N ARG A 279 23.33 -2.08 -17.32
CA ARG A 279 23.94 -3.19 -18.07
C ARG A 279 24.94 -2.64 -19.09
N ASN A 280 26.13 -3.15 -19.08
CA ASN A 280 27.08 -2.89 -20.16
C ASN A 280 26.59 -3.61 -21.43
N SER A 281 26.25 -2.86 -22.47
CA SER A 281 25.67 -3.41 -23.71
C SER A 281 26.64 -4.25 -24.53
N LEU A 282 27.96 -4.14 -24.29
CA LEU A 282 28.98 -4.92 -25.00
C LEU A 282 29.25 -6.26 -24.30
N THR A 283 29.34 -6.24 -22.96
CA THR A 283 29.74 -7.41 -22.18
C THR A 283 28.54 -8.14 -21.54
N GLY A 284 27.40 -7.46 -21.40
CA GLY A 284 26.24 -7.94 -20.65
C GLY A 284 26.39 -7.86 -19.12
N ALA A 285 27.55 -7.46 -18.60
CA ALA A 285 27.79 -7.32 -17.17
C ALA A 285 26.93 -6.21 -16.57
N ILE A 286 26.50 -6.40 -15.31
CA ILE A 286 25.86 -5.32 -14.54
C ILE A 286 26.99 -4.48 -13.93
N GLU A 287 26.98 -3.20 -14.25
CA GLU A 287 27.92 -2.21 -13.73
C GLU A 287 27.20 -1.25 -12.80
N VAL A 288 27.86 -0.85 -11.73
CA VAL A 288 27.40 0.18 -10.81
C VAL A 288 28.37 1.35 -10.89
N ILE A 289 27.83 2.52 -11.23
CA ILE A 289 28.61 3.73 -11.43
C ILE A 289 28.23 4.73 -10.35
N ALA A 290 29.23 5.32 -9.67
CA ALA A 290 29.00 6.46 -8.79
C ALA A 290 28.54 7.67 -9.60
N ARG A 291 27.44 8.29 -9.21
CA ARG A 291 26.91 9.48 -9.85
C ARG A 291 27.48 10.73 -9.19
N THR A 292 27.81 11.71 -10.01
CA THR A 292 28.16 13.06 -9.56
C THR A 292 27.03 14.00 -9.99
N GLY A 293 26.24 14.49 -9.05
CA GLY A 293 25.11 15.41 -9.31
C GLY A 293 23.74 14.74 -9.25
N SER A 294 22.69 15.55 -9.26
CA SER A 294 21.30 15.08 -9.28
C SER A 294 20.83 14.80 -10.71
N TRP A 295 19.96 13.81 -10.92
CA TRP A 295 19.20 13.73 -12.17
C TRP A 295 18.17 14.87 -12.23
N GLY A 296 17.68 15.24 -13.44
CA GLY A 296 16.87 16.45 -13.67
C GLY A 296 15.51 16.54 -12.96
N GLY A 297 15.20 15.62 -12.03
CA GLY A 297 13.95 15.63 -11.26
C GLY A 297 12.75 15.05 -12.02
N LEU A 298 11.62 14.97 -11.31
CA LEU A 298 10.33 14.60 -11.89
C LEU A 298 9.81 15.73 -12.78
N ASN A 299 9.13 15.38 -13.88
CA ASN A 299 8.49 16.36 -14.72
C ASN A 299 7.38 17.08 -13.95
N ALA A 300 7.61 18.37 -13.63
CA ALA A 300 6.70 19.18 -12.80
C ALA A 300 5.27 19.26 -13.36
N ASP A 301 5.07 19.14 -14.67
CA ASP A 301 3.75 19.21 -15.30
C ASP A 301 2.92 17.94 -15.06
N LEU A 302 3.57 16.80 -14.81
CA LEU A 302 2.91 15.53 -14.47
C LEU A 302 2.48 15.47 -13.00
N HIS A 303 3.02 16.32 -12.13
CA HIS A 303 2.75 16.36 -10.69
C HIS A 303 1.77 17.44 -10.25
N LYS A 304 1.18 18.21 -11.20
CA LYS A 304 0.09 19.14 -10.90
C LYS A 304 -1.19 18.34 -10.60
N ASN A 305 -1.57 18.34 -9.33
CA ASN A 305 -2.80 17.72 -8.82
C ASN A 305 -3.87 18.76 -8.56
#